data_2042c4d849957845fc08419606cb064e
#
_entry.id   2042c4d849957845fc08419606cb064e
#
_cell.length_a   1.000
_cell.length_b   1.000
_cell.length_c   1.000
_cell.angle_alpha   90.00
_cell.angle_beta   90.00
_cell.angle_gamma   90.00
#
_symmetry.space_group_name_H-M   'P 1'
#
loop_
_entity.id
_entity.type
_entity.pdbx_description
1 polymer ?
#
loop_
_entity_poly.entity_id
_entity_poly.type
_entity_poly.pdbx_seq_one_letter_code
_entity_poly.pdbx_strand_id
1 'polypeptide(L)'
;MMETKESLSSKLLKGAAVLSAAALITKLLGMLQKIPLQNIGGDGVFGIYNTVYPLYTLLVTLTTSGFQAAVAKFIAERQAPGLERERSEVLRLASATMLVLGVAFAVLLYFGAPVLSQLIGSSLLIPAFRGAAPALLLIPVAAALRGYFQGHQNMTPTAVSQVVEQAIRVTVMIVLLLALSRLGAADADLAGGALVGSSAGAAAGLAVMLLYWRGYTRSSLQRREAGPSAEADQPLTDEKRLLPRETRGQRWSALFKVALPISLASLGVPLISLVDTFTLPRLLSAHGEELQIMAQVGIYNRGIPLVQLVTMLATSLSVLFVPAMAELQMKGDTGAIRRQVQLALRWFWLIGLAASLGLALLAAPINVMLYEDAAGSATLAWVAWTAAPGALVAATSALLQGLGHVRAPALHLLAAALLKTALNAVLVPQLGITGAAIAGVAAYGAAAALNAALLLRRVQLRPRLRDALLRPAAAALA
;
A
#
# COMPACT_ATOMS: atom_id res chain seq x y z
N MET A 1 -14.41 17.12 -33.97
CA MET A 1 -14.85 16.81 -32.58
C MET A 1 -14.53 15.36 -32.13
N MET A 2 -14.44 14.38 -33.04
CA MET A 2 -14.05 12.99 -32.74
C MET A 2 -12.52 12.82 -32.51
N GLU A 3 -11.67 13.52 -33.26
CA GLU A 3 -10.21 13.43 -33.10
C GLU A 3 -9.68 13.87 -31.72
N THR A 4 -10.32 14.86 -31.10
CA THR A 4 -9.93 15.34 -29.77
C THR A 4 -10.27 14.35 -28.66
N LYS A 5 -11.32 13.53 -28.79
CA LYS A 5 -11.68 12.49 -27.79
C LYS A 5 -10.75 11.27 -27.83
N GLU A 6 -10.36 10.82 -29.03
CA GLU A 6 -9.39 9.72 -29.17
C GLU A 6 -8.01 10.10 -28.63
N SER A 7 -7.54 11.32 -28.89
CA SER A 7 -6.26 11.81 -28.38
C SER A 7 -6.23 11.92 -26.84
N LEU A 8 -7.33 12.33 -26.21
CA LEU A 8 -7.43 12.47 -24.76
C LEU A 8 -7.47 11.10 -24.07
N SER A 9 -8.26 10.17 -24.58
CA SER A 9 -8.34 8.81 -24.02
C SER A 9 -7.01 8.05 -24.16
N SER A 10 -6.30 8.23 -25.28
CA SER A 10 -4.98 7.61 -25.49
C SER A 10 -3.92 8.17 -24.54
N LYS A 11 -3.93 9.49 -24.27
CA LYS A 11 -3.03 10.14 -23.30
C LYS A 11 -3.28 9.65 -21.87
N LEU A 12 -4.55 9.54 -21.46
CA LEU A 12 -4.94 9.01 -20.15
C LEU A 12 -4.52 7.55 -20.01
N LEU A 13 -4.72 6.74 -21.04
CA LEU A 13 -4.34 5.33 -21.03
C LEU A 13 -2.82 5.15 -20.92
N LYS A 14 -2.03 5.93 -21.69
CA LYS A 14 -0.57 5.96 -21.61
C LYS A 14 -0.10 6.39 -20.21
N GLY A 15 -0.69 7.45 -19.65
CA GLY A 15 -0.36 7.92 -18.30
C GLY A 15 -0.64 6.87 -17.23
N ALA A 16 -1.80 6.21 -17.30
CA ALA A 16 -2.15 5.14 -16.39
C ALA A 16 -1.20 3.93 -16.52
N ALA A 17 -0.81 3.57 -17.75
CA ALA A 17 0.15 2.49 -17.99
C ALA A 17 1.53 2.80 -17.39
N VAL A 18 2.04 4.03 -17.57
CA VAL A 18 3.31 4.48 -16.99
C VAL A 18 3.28 4.43 -15.47
N LEU A 19 2.20 4.91 -14.84
CA LEU A 19 2.05 4.88 -13.39
C LEU A 19 1.94 3.44 -12.86
N SER A 20 1.21 2.58 -13.56
CA SER A 20 1.08 1.16 -13.20
C SER A 20 2.40 0.42 -13.31
N ALA A 21 3.17 0.66 -14.36
CA ALA A 21 4.51 0.09 -14.53
C ALA A 21 5.47 0.56 -13.41
N ALA A 22 5.47 1.85 -13.08
CA ALA A 22 6.26 2.39 -11.99
C ALA A 22 5.86 1.78 -10.64
N ALA A 23 4.55 1.64 -10.37
CA ALA A 23 4.05 0.99 -9.16
C ALA A 23 4.46 -0.49 -9.07
N LEU A 24 4.49 -1.21 -10.20
CA LEU A 24 4.97 -2.59 -10.26
C LEU A 24 6.47 -2.65 -9.95
N ILE A 25 7.28 -1.82 -10.60
CA ILE A 25 8.73 -1.75 -10.39
C ILE A 25 9.05 -1.43 -8.92
N THR A 26 8.40 -0.42 -8.34
CA THR A 26 8.64 -0.03 -6.94
C THR A 26 8.26 -1.13 -5.96
N LYS A 27 7.17 -1.86 -6.21
CA LYS A 27 6.77 -3.00 -5.38
C LYS A 27 7.75 -4.15 -5.50
N LEU A 28 8.21 -4.49 -6.72
CA LEU A 28 9.22 -5.52 -6.95
C LEU A 28 10.53 -5.17 -6.24
N LEU A 29 11.03 -3.95 -6.39
CA LEU A 29 12.22 -3.49 -5.67
C LEU A 29 12.03 -3.56 -4.15
N GLY A 30 10.84 -3.18 -3.66
CA GLY A 30 10.51 -3.24 -2.23
C GLY A 30 10.42 -4.65 -1.64
N MET A 31 10.19 -5.65 -2.48
CA MET A 31 10.23 -7.06 -2.06
C MET A 31 11.62 -7.64 -2.16
N LEU A 32 12.31 -7.38 -3.29
CA LEU A 32 13.66 -7.88 -3.52
C LEU A 32 14.66 -7.35 -2.49
N GLN A 33 14.48 -6.12 -1.98
CA GLN A 33 15.32 -5.56 -0.92
C GLN A 33 15.30 -6.39 0.37
N LYS A 34 14.26 -7.18 0.61
CA LYS A 34 14.14 -7.98 1.84
C LYS A 34 15.12 -9.13 1.88
N ILE A 35 15.55 -9.63 0.71
CA ILE A 35 16.55 -10.69 0.60
C ILE A 35 17.92 -10.21 1.12
N PRO A 36 18.55 -9.15 0.57
CA PRO A 36 19.82 -8.66 1.10
C PRO A 36 19.69 -8.12 2.53
N LEU A 37 18.53 -7.61 2.93
CA LEU A 37 18.30 -7.17 4.31
C LEU A 37 18.46 -8.34 5.30
N GLN A 38 17.92 -9.52 4.98
CA GLN A 38 18.04 -10.69 5.84
C GLN A 38 19.44 -11.33 5.70
N ASN A 39 19.96 -11.52 4.49
CA ASN A 39 21.24 -12.21 4.29
C ASN A 39 22.45 -11.44 4.85
N ILE A 40 22.40 -10.10 4.87
CA ILE A 40 23.46 -9.26 5.43
C ILE A 40 23.23 -9.03 6.94
N GLY A 41 21.98 -8.74 7.33
CA GLY A 41 21.65 -8.36 8.70
C GLY A 41 21.29 -9.52 9.60
N GLY A 42 20.94 -10.68 9.04
CA GLY A 42 20.40 -11.81 9.80
C GLY A 42 18.93 -11.65 10.17
N ASP A 43 18.35 -12.70 10.79
CA ASP A 43 16.94 -12.73 11.15
C ASP A 43 16.57 -11.73 12.24
N GLY A 44 17.48 -11.42 13.16
CA GLY A 44 17.27 -10.42 14.21
C GLY A 44 16.98 -9.04 13.63
N VAL A 45 17.88 -8.54 12.77
CA VAL A 45 17.72 -7.29 12.03
C VAL A 45 16.47 -7.28 11.16
N PHE A 46 16.23 -8.39 10.47
CA PHE A 46 15.07 -8.58 9.61
C PHE A 46 13.75 -8.53 10.40
N GLY A 47 13.73 -9.11 11.61
CA GLY A 47 12.60 -9.07 12.54
C GLY A 47 12.33 -7.66 13.07
N ILE A 48 13.37 -6.96 13.54
CA ILE A 48 13.27 -5.57 14.00
C ILE A 48 12.71 -4.67 12.88
N TYR A 49 13.27 -4.76 11.68
CA TYR A 49 12.82 -3.99 10.51
C TYR A 49 11.35 -4.25 10.21
N ASN A 50 10.95 -5.54 10.10
CA ASN A 50 9.57 -5.90 9.73
C ASN A 50 8.55 -5.67 10.86
N THR A 51 8.97 -5.53 12.12
CA THR A 51 8.12 -5.12 13.23
C THR A 51 7.80 -3.63 13.19
N VAL A 52 8.77 -2.78 12.81
CA VAL A 52 8.60 -1.33 12.73
C VAL A 52 7.90 -0.90 11.44
N TYR A 53 8.19 -1.57 10.33
CA TYR A 53 7.74 -1.18 8.99
C TYR A 53 6.22 -1.06 8.82
N PRO A 54 5.36 -1.94 9.39
CA PRO A 54 3.91 -1.80 9.28
C PRO A 54 3.36 -0.53 9.94
N LEU A 55 3.88 -0.13 11.11
CA LEU A 55 3.47 1.11 11.78
C LEU A 55 3.92 2.34 10.98
N TYR A 56 5.17 2.33 10.49
CA TYR A 56 5.68 3.37 9.60
C TYR A 56 4.81 3.51 8.34
N THR A 57 4.50 2.42 7.64
CA THR A 57 3.68 2.46 6.42
C THR A 57 2.24 2.87 6.68
N LEU A 58 1.68 2.55 7.85
CA LEU A 58 0.37 3.03 8.27
C LEU A 58 0.38 4.56 8.39
N LEU A 59 1.37 5.15 9.06
CA LEU A 59 1.50 6.60 9.21
C LEU A 59 1.71 7.29 7.85
N VAL A 60 2.54 6.71 6.97
CA VAL A 60 2.69 7.19 5.59
C VAL A 60 1.36 7.16 4.85
N THR A 61 0.62 6.06 4.92
CA THR A 61 -0.67 5.91 4.24
C THR A 61 -1.69 6.92 4.71
N LEU A 62 -1.78 7.16 6.03
CA LEU A 62 -2.66 8.17 6.61
C LEU A 62 -2.38 9.58 6.08
N THR A 63 -1.11 9.91 5.92
CA THR A 63 -0.69 11.26 5.49
C THR A 63 -0.70 11.46 3.99
N THR A 64 -0.72 10.38 3.20
CA THR A 64 -0.50 10.50 1.75
C THR A 64 -1.70 10.09 0.90
N SER A 65 -2.26 8.90 1.10
CA SER A 65 -3.18 8.27 0.13
C SER A 65 -4.40 9.14 -0.20
N GLY A 66 -5.15 9.54 0.80
CA GLY A 66 -6.36 10.35 0.60
C GLY A 66 -6.04 11.79 0.19
N PHE A 67 -4.99 12.37 0.77
CA PHE A 67 -4.61 13.76 0.46
C PHE A 67 -4.10 13.90 -0.96
N GLN A 68 -3.27 12.97 -1.45
CA GLN A 68 -2.81 12.96 -2.84
C GLN A 68 -3.99 12.86 -3.82
N ALA A 69 -4.95 11.96 -3.54
CA ALA A 69 -6.15 11.82 -4.35
C ALA A 69 -7.05 13.06 -4.31
N ALA A 70 -7.21 13.68 -3.15
CA ALA A 70 -7.98 14.92 -2.99
C ALA A 70 -7.32 16.07 -3.77
N VAL A 71 -6.00 16.26 -3.67
CA VAL A 71 -5.27 17.26 -4.43
C VAL A 71 -5.48 17.02 -5.93
N ALA A 72 -5.30 15.78 -6.41
CA ALA A 72 -5.48 15.45 -7.82
C ALA A 72 -6.90 15.79 -8.30
N LYS A 73 -7.93 15.49 -7.50
CA LYS A 73 -9.32 15.83 -7.80
C LYS A 73 -9.52 17.34 -7.90
N PHE A 74 -9.13 18.10 -6.86
CA PHE A 74 -9.33 19.55 -6.83
C PHE A 74 -8.55 20.31 -7.92
N ILE A 75 -7.37 19.82 -8.30
CA ILE A 75 -6.60 20.36 -9.41
C ILE A 75 -7.29 20.04 -10.75
N ALA A 76 -7.80 18.81 -10.93
CA ALA A 76 -8.51 18.43 -12.15
C ALA A 76 -9.80 19.27 -12.35
N GLU A 77 -10.54 19.54 -11.29
CA GLU A 77 -11.75 20.39 -11.32
C GLU A 77 -11.44 21.85 -11.70
N ARG A 78 -10.20 22.32 -11.47
CA ARG A 78 -9.74 23.70 -11.70
C ARG A 78 -8.81 23.85 -12.90
N GLN A 79 -8.94 23.00 -13.93
CA GLN A 79 -8.08 23.07 -15.14
C GLN A 79 -8.46 24.19 -16.10
N ALA A 80 -9.59 24.87 -15.92
CA ALA A 80 -10.01 25.96 -16.77
C ALA A 80 -8.98 27.12 -16.77
N PRO A 81 -8.80 27.81 -17.92
CA PRO A 81 -7.99 29.02 -18.00
C PRO A 81 -8.41 30.05 -16.94
N GLY A 82 -7.46 30.76 -16.34
CA GLY A 82 -7.71 31.78 -15.31
C GLY A 82 -7.78 31.27 -13.86
N LEU A 83 -7.86 29.95 -13.62
CA LEU A 83 -7.91 29.37 -12.27
C LEU A 83 -6.53 28.95 -11.72
N GLU A 84 -5.44 29.44 -12.31
CA GLU A 84 -4.06 29.05 -11.95
C GLU A 84 -3.70 29.46 -10.51
N ARG A 85 -4.20 30.61 -10.05
CA ARG A 85 -4.02 31.05 -8.67
C ARG A 85 -4.70 30.10 -7.69
N GLU A 86 -5.91 29.65 -7.99
CA GLU A 86 -6.65 28.71 -7.15
C GLU A 86 -5.95 27.35 -7.06
N ARG A 87 -5.41 26.85 -8.19
CA ARG A 87 -4.59 25.63 -8.21
C ARG A 87 -3.37 25.73 -7.29
N SER A 88 -2.67 26.87 -7.35
CA SER A 88 -1.51 27.14 -6.48
C SER A 88 -1.90 27.27 -5.01
N GLU A 89 -3.09 27.82 -4.72
CA GLU A 89 -3.62 27.92 -3.35
C GLU A 89 -4.01 26.55 -2.81
N VAL A 90 -4.65 25.69 -3.62
CA VAL A 90 -4.95 24.29 -3.25
C VAL A 90 -3.67 23.53 -2.94
N LEU A 91 -2.65 23.62 -3.81
CA LEU A 91 -1.37 22.95 -3.56
C LEU A 91 -0.69 23.45 -2.28
N ARG A 92 -0.62 24.77 -2.07
CA ARG A 92 -0.03 25.35 -0.86
C ARG A 92 -0.75 24.90 0.40
N LEU A 93 -2.09 24.93 0.38
CA LEU A 93 -2.89 24.49 1.53
C LEU A 93 -2.69 23.00 1.82
N ALA A 94 -2.74 22.15 0.79
CA ALA A 94 -2.53 20.72 0.92
C ALA A 94 -1.11 20.40 1.39
N SER A 95 -0.08 21.01 0.78
CA SER A 95 1.32 20.81 1.18
C SER A 95 1.57 21.24 2.62
N ALA A 96 1.03 22.39 3.05
CA ALA A 96 1.16 22.84 4.44
C ALA A 96 0.47 21.88 5.42
N THR A 97 -0.74 21.44 5.11
CA THR A 97 -1.48 20.46 5.92
C THR A 97 -0.72 19.14 6.03
N MET A 98 -0.27 18.62 4.89
CA MET A 98 0.46 17.37 4.84
C MET A 98 1.82 17.46 5.53
N LEU A 99 2.50 18.62 5.45
CA LEU A 99 3.73 18.88 6.19
C LEU A 99 3.47 18.89 7.71
N VAL A 100 2.42 19.59 8.18
CA VAL A 100 2.06 19.61 9.60
C VAL A 100 1.77 18.20 10.13
N LEU A 101 0.99 17.42 9.39
CA LEU A 101 0.72 16.01 9.75
C LEU A 101 2.00 15.17 9.72
N GLY A 102 2.85 15.37 8.73
CA GLY A 102 4.14 14.70 8.61
C GLY A 102 5.07 15.01 9.78
N VAL A 103 5.18 16.29 10.16
CA VAL A 103 5.94 16.72 11.35
C VAL A 103 5.35 16.09 12.62
N ALA A 104 4.03 16.15 12.80
CA ALA A 104 3.38 15.57 13.97
C ALA A 104 3.67 14.07 14.10
N PHE A 105 3.55 13.31 13.02
CA PHE A 105 3.85 11.88 13.04
C PHE A 105 5.34 11.56 13.12
N ALA A 106 6.21 12.38 12.54
CA ALA A 106 7.65 12.22 12.69
C ALA A 106 8.09 12.45 14.13
N VAL A 107 7.59 13.50 14.78
CA VAL A 107 7.81 13.80 16.21
C VAL A 107 7.26 12.67 17.08
N LEU A 108 6.02 12.23 16.81
CA LEU A 108 5.41 11.12 17.52
C LEU A 108 6.25 9.83 17.40
N LEU A 109 6.71 9.49 16.19
CA LEU A 109 7.49 8.28 15.97
C LEU A 109 8.90 8.37 16.57
N TYR A 110 9.56 9.53 16.49
CA TYR A 110 10.93 9.71 16.98
C TYR A 110 10.97 9.78 18.51
N PHE A 111 10.19 10.65 19.12
CA PHE A 111 10.16 10.84 20.57
C PHE A 111 9.28 9.81 21.27
N GLY A 112 8.26 9.31 20.61
CA GLY A 112 7.42 8.20 21.08
C GLY A 112 8.05 6.82 20.93
N ALA A 113 9.21 6.70 20.27
CA ALA A 113 9.88 5.42 20.05
C ALA A 113 10.06 4.56 21.32
N PRO A 114 10.49 5.12 22.48
CA PRO A 114 10.59 4.32 23.71
C PRO A 114 9.24 3.76 24.18
N VAL A 115 8.18 4.58 24.13
CA VAL A 115 6.82 4.16 24.52
C VAL A 115 6.28 3.10 23.56
N LEU A 116 6.45 3.29 22.25
CA LEU A 116 6.04 2.31 21.24
C LEU A 116 6.79 0.99 21.41
N SER A 117 8.08 1.05 21.67
CA SER A 117 8.91 -0.13 21.91
C SER A 117 8.48 -0.90 23.14
N GLN A 118 8.14 -0.22 24.24
CA GLN A 118 7.58 -0.82 25.44
C GLN A 118 6.18 -1.44 25.15
N LEU A 119 5.33 -0.74 24.38
CA LEU A 119 4.02 -1.25 23.98
C LEU A 119 4.12 -2.50 23.08
N ILE A 120 5.14 -2.61 22.26
CA ILE A 120 5.40 -3.78 21.40
C ILE A 120 6.10 -4.89 22.18
N GLY A 121 6.95 -4.54 23.15
CA GLY A 121 7.65 -5.48 24.03
C GLY A 121 9.10 -5.74 23.65
N SER A 122 9.79 -4.79 22.97
CA SER A 122 11.24 -4.88 22.73
C SER A 122 11.89 -3.51 22.61
N SER A 123 12.94 -3.31 23.39
CA SER A 123 13.75 -2.10 23.37
C SER A 123 14.60 -1.95 22.09
N LEU A 124 14.86 -3.06 21.39
CA LEU A 124 15.64 -3.12 20.15
C LEU A 124 14.98 -2.36 18.99
N LEU A 125 13.70 -2.00 19.13
CA LEU A 125 12.95 -1.27 18.08
C LEU A 125 13.22 0.24 18.07
N ILE A 126 13.81 0.82 19.14
CA ILE A 126 14.00 2.27 19.29
C ILE A 126 14.83 2.88 18.14
N PRO A 127 16.03 2.36 17.79
CA PRO A 127 16.82 2.90 16.69
C PRO A 127 16.08 2.81 15.35
N ALA A 128 15.32 1.73 15.14
CA ALA A 128 14.53 1.49 13.93
C ALA A 128 13.39 2.51 13.78
N PHE A 129 12.63 2.82 14.83
CA PHE A 129 11.62 3.87 14.81
C PHE A 129 12.22 5.24 14.54
N ARG A 130 13.34 5.57 15.18
CA ARG A 130 14.04 6.84 14.96
C ARG A 130 14.61 6.96 13.56
N GLY A 131 15.13 5.87 12.98
CA GLY A 131 15.63 5.84 11.60
C GLY A 131 14.52 6.05 10.55
N ALA A 132 13.31 5.55 10.82
CA ALA A 132 12.16 5.71 9.93
C ALA A 132 11.49 7.11 10.01
N ALA A 133 11.56 7.77 11.17
CA ALA A 133 10.80 8.98 11.46
C ALA A 133 11.07 10.15 10.48
N PRO A 134 12.32 10.47 10.06
CA PRO A 134 12.57 11.60 9.16
C PRO A 134 11.89 11.48 7.80
N ALA A 135 11.63 10.25 7.33
CA ALA A 135 10.89 10.04 6.06
C ALA A 135 9.48 10.64 6.10
N LEU A 136 8.83 10.65 7.26
CA LEU A 136 7.48 11.21 7.45
C LEU A 136 7.43 12.73 7.25
N LEU A 137 8.55 13.45 7.34
CA LEU A 137 8.63 14.88 7.03
C LEU A 137 8.55 15.12 5.50
N LEU A 138 9.12 14.23 4.71
CA LEU A 138 9.40 14.45 3.29
C LEU A 138 8.34 13.82 2.39
N ILE A 139 7.90 12.61 2.70
CA ILE A 139 6.93 11.85 1.89
C ILE A 139 5.61 12.59 1.69
N PRO A 140 4.98 13.20 2.72
CA PRO A 140 3.72 13.89 2.52
C PRO A 140 3.82 15.07 1.56
N VAL A 141 4.89 15.83 1.62
CA VAL A 141 5.13 16.97 0.69
C VAL A 141 5.32 16.48 -0.74
N ALA A 142 6.10 15.40 -0.93
CA ALA A 142 6.24 14.77 -2.24
C ALA A 142 4.89 14.26 -2.77
N ALA A 143 4.05 13.69 -1.91
CA ALA A 143 2.71 13.21 -2.28
C ALA A 143 1.76 14.35 -2.69
N ALA A 144 1.83 15.52 -2.07
CA ALA A 144 1.07 16.70 -2.50
C ALA A 144 1.45 17.14 -3.92
N LEU A 145 2.75 17.19 -4.23
CA LEU A 145 3.25 17.50 -5.58
C LEU A 145 2.85 16.41 -6.59
N ARG A 146 2.91 15.12 -6.21
CA ARG A 146 2.43 14.03 -7.05
C ARG A 146 0.95 14.19 -7.37
N GLY A 147 0.11 14.51 -6.37
CA GLY A 147 -1.30 14.80 -6.56
C GLY A 147 -1.54 15.97 -7.51
N TYR A 148 -0.73 17.03 -7.43
CA TYR A 148 -0.79 18.17 -8.33
C TYR A 148 -0.55 17.77 -9.79
N PHE A 149 0.53 17.02 -10.07
CA PHE A 149 0.82 16.57 -11.44
C PHE A 149 -0.21 15.56 -11.95
N GLN A 150 -0.70 14.66 -11.09
CA GLN A 150 -1.78 13.73 -11.44
C GLN A 150 -3.07 14.48 -11.80
N GLY A 151 -3.41 15.55 -11.08
CA GLY A 151 -4.54 16.42 -11.40
C GLY A 151 -4.40 17.13 -12.74
N HIS A 152 -3.16 17.37 -13.20
CA HIS A 152 -2.86 17.86 -14.56
C HIS A 152 -2.77 16.72 -15.60
N GLN A 153 -3.19 15.50 -15.26
CA GLN A 153 -3.12 14.31 -16.12
C GLN A 153 -1.69 13.98 -16.59
N ASN A 154 -0.66 14.51 -15.91
CA ASN A 154 0.74 14.20 -16.16
C ASN A 154 1.24 13.21 -15.10
N MET A 155 1.25 11.93 -15.45
CA MET A 155 1.63 10.83 -14.53
C MET A 155 3.14 10.61 -14.46
N THR A 156 3.91 11.11 -15.44
CA THR A 156 5.35 10.87 -15.56
C THR A 156 6.16 11.35 -14.35
N PRO A 157 5.96 12.59 -13.81
CA PRO A 157 6.70 13.03 -12.62
C PRO A 157 6.46 12.13 -11.42
N THR A 158 5.21 11.69 -11.22
CA THR A 158 4.86 10.76 -10.13
C THR A 158 5.56 9.42 -10.30
N ALA A 159 5.53 8.84 -11.50
CA ALA A 159 6.15 7.57 -11.80
C ALA A 159 7.67 7.60 -11.58
N VAL A 160 8.35 8.60 -12.14
CA VAL A 160 9.81 8.77 -11.97
C VAL A 160 10.17 8.98 -10.50
N SER A 161 9.43 9.86 -9.80
CA SER A 161 9.67 10.13 -8.39
C SER A 161 9.56 8.87 -7.53
N GLN A 162 8.56 8.01 -7.76
CA GLN A 162 8.37 6.77 -7.01
C GLN A 162 9.48 5.75 -7.27
N VAL A 163 9.88 5.58 -8.54
CA VAL A 163 10.96 4.65 -8.90
C VAL A 163 12.30 5.11 -8.32
N VAL A 164 12.64 6.41 -8.44
CA VAL A 164 13.87 6.97 -7.86
C VAL A 164 13.85 6.87 -6.33
N GLU A 165 12.73 7.21 -5.69
CA GLU A 165 12.56 7.05 -4.24
C GLU A 165 12.90 5.64 -3.80
N GLN A 166 12.32 4.63 -4.47
CA GLN A 166 12.52 3.24 -4.10
C GLN A 166 13.94 2.75 -4.41
N ALA A 167 14.51 3.13 -5.55
CA ALA A 167 15.88 2.77 -5.91
C ALA A 167 16.90 3.33 -4.90
N ILE A 168 16.78 4.62 -4.54
CA ILE A 168 17.68 5.25 -3.54
C ILE A 168 17.45 4.63 -2.15
N ARG A 169 16.20 4.36 -1.77
CA ARG A 169 15.89 3.67 -0.50
C ARG A 169 16.65 2.35 -0.39
N VAL A 170 16.55 1.50 -1.42
CA VAL A 170 17.19 0.18 -1.45
C VAL A 170 18.71 0.31 -1.44
N THR A 171 19.26 1.20 -2.27
CA THR A 171 20.71 1.41 -2.36
C THR A 171 21.29 1.89 -1.03
N VAL A 172 20.69 2.92 -0.43
CA VAL A 172 21.17 3.46 0.86
C VAL A 172 21.01 2.45 1.99
N MET A 173 19.90 1.69 2.00
CA MET A 173 19.69 0.61 2.97
C MET A 173 20.84 -0.42 2.89
N ILE A 174 21.16 -0.92 1.68
CA ILE A 174 22.20 -1.93 1.50
C ILE A 174 23.59 -1.35 1.89
N VAL A 175 23.89 -0.12 1.47
CA VAL A 175 25.15 0.54 1.80
C VAL A 175 25.32 0.71 3.31
N LEU A 176 24.26 1.17 4.00
CA LEU A 176 24.33 1.35 5.46
C LEU A 176 24.40 0.01 6.19
N LEU A 177 23.67 -1.02 5.74
CA LEU A 177 23.78 -2.36 6.30
C LEU A 177 25.21 -2.90 6.20
N LEU A 178 25.82 -2.83 5.02
CA LEU A 178 27.20 -3.29 4.82
C LEU A 178 28.21 -2.47 5.63
N ALA A 179 28.05 -1.15 5.68
CA ALA A 179 28.94 -0.28 6.44
C ALA A 179 28.86 -0.56 7.95
N LEU A 180 27.64 -0.59 8.51
CA LEU A 180 27.42 -0.81 9.94
C LEU A 180 27.78 -2.25 10.35
N SER A 181 27.51 -3.25 9.50
CA SER A 181 27.90 -4.65 9.76
C SER A 181 29.43 -4.78 9.83
N ARG A 182 30.18 -4.11 8.93
CA ARG A 182 31.65 -4.11 8.98
C ARG A 182 32.22 -3.42 10.22
N LEU A 183 31.48 -2.46 10.79
CA LEU A 183 31.84 -1.77 12.03
C LEU A 183 31.45 -2.56 13.29
N GLY A 184 30.82 -3.72 13.16
CA GLY A 184 30.35 -4.54 14.28
C GLY A 184 29.19 -3.92 15.06
N ALA A 185 28.35 -3.11 14.42
CA ALA A 185 27.22 -2.48 15.06
C ALA A 185 26.19 -3.54 15.52
N ALA A 186 25.46 -3.22 16.60
CA ALA A 186 24.43 -4.08 17.12
C ALA A 186 23.23 -4.20 16.13
N ASP A 187 22.48 -5.31 16.21
CA ASP A 187 21.33 -5.58 15.33
C ASP A 187 20.28 -4.47 15.34
N ALA A 188 20.06 -3.82 16.48
CA ALA A 188 19.15 -2.69 16.60
C ALA A 188 19.60 -1.49 15.76
N ASP A 189 20.91 -1.19 15.73
CA ASP A 189 21.49 -0.11 14.96
C ASP A 189 21.53 -0.44 13.47
N LEU A 190 21.79 -1.71 13.11
CA LEU A 190 21.70 -2.21 11.74
C LEU A 190 20.29 -2.03 11.18
N ALA A 191 19.26 -2.40 11.94
CA ALA A 191 17.87 -2.21 11.55
C ALA A 191 17.50 -0.71 11.48
N GLY A 192 18.00 0.09 12.40
CA GLY A 192 17.86 1.55 12.37
C GLY A 192 18.46 2.16 11.11
N GLY A 193 19.71 1.81 10.79
CA GLY A 193 20.40 2.20 9.56
C GLY A 193 19.64 1.78 8.29
N ALA A 194 19.14 0.55 8.27
CA ALA A 194 18.30 0.08 7.15
C ALA A 194 17.06 0.95 6.92
N LEU A 195 16.40 1.42 7.99
CA LEU A 195 15.25 2.30 7.91
C LEU A 195 15.58 3.75 7.56
N VAL A 196 16.81 4.23 7.81
CA VAL A 196 17.31 5.52 7.30
C VAL A 196 17.28 5.55 5.77
N GLY A 197 17.45 4.40 5.11
CA GLY A 197 17.23 4.28 3.67
C GLY A 197 15.88 4.83 3.23
N SER A 198 14.82 4.69 4.05
CA SER A 198 13.50 5.28 3.75
C SER A 198 13.53 6.81 3.75
N SER A 199 14.30 7.42 4.62
CA SER A 199 14.48 8.89 4.69
C SER A 199 15.27 9.40 3.48
N ALA A 200 16.34 8.70 3.09
CA ALA A 200 17.11 9.03 1.89
C ALA A 200 16.27 8.88 0.61
N GLY A 201 15.52 7.79 0.49
CA GLY A 201 14.57 7.59 -0.61
C GLY A 201 13.53 8.71 -0.70
N ALA A 202 12.92 9.07 0.44
CA ALA A 202 11.95 10.17 0.52
C ALA A 202 12.55 11.50 0.07
N ALA A 203 13.79 11.80 0.48
CA ALA A 203 14.52 13.01 0.06
C ALA A 203 14.73 13.01 -1.47
N ALA A 204 15.18 11.89 -2.04
CA ALA A 204 15.37 11.76 -3.48
C ALA A 204 14.04 11.90 -4.24
N GLY A 205 12.98 11.23 -3.80
CA GLY A 205 11.65 11.34 -4.39
C GLY A 205 11.12 12.78 -4.36
N LEU A 206 11.28 13.48 -3.24
CA LEU A 206 10.92 14.90 -3.12
C LEU A 206 11.77 15.77 -4.03
N ALA A 207 13.09 15.54 -4.10
CA ALA A 207 13.98 16.28 -4.98
C ALA A 207 13.55 16.18 -6.46
N VAL A 208 13.22 14.97 -6.92
CA VAL A 208 12.67 14.76 -8.27
C VAL A 208 11.40 15.58 -8.47
N MET A 209 10.46 15.56 -7.52
CA MET A 209 9.23 16.33 -7.61
C MET A 209 9.48 17.84 -7.66
N LEU A 210 10.45 18.35 -6.88
CA LEU A 210 10.84 19.77 -6.89
C LEU A 210 11.52 20.16 -8.20
N LEU A 211 12.30 19.28 -8.83
CA LEU A 211 12.89 19.53 -10.15
C LEU A 211 11.81 19.67 -11.23
N TYR A 212 10.83 18.74 -11.25
CA TYR A 212 9.68 18.84 -12.14
C TYR A 212 8.84 20.09 -11.88
N TRP A 213 8.64 20.46 -10.61
CA TRP A 213 7.94 21.67 -10.22
C TRP A 213 8.64 22.93 -10.73
N ARG A 214 9.96 23.03 -10.56
CA ARG A 214 10.78 24.15 -11.07
C ARG A 214 10.70 24.25 -12.60
N GLY A 215 10.79 23.12 -13.31
CA GLY A 215 10.62 23.10 -14.77
C GLY A 215 9.25 23.58 -15.22
N TYR A 216 8.20 23.12 -14.54
CA TYR A 216 6.82 23.52 -14.82
C TYR A 216 6.59 25.02 -14.61
N THR A 217 7.07 25.57 -13.48
CA THR A 217 6.91 27.00 -13.17
C THR A 217 7.69 27.90 -14.15
N ARG A 218 8.90 27.51 -14.54
CA ARG A 218 9.67 28.25 -15.56
C ARG A 218 8.94 28.28 -16.91
N SER A 219 8.45 27.14 -17.37
CA SER A 219 7.69 27.07 -18.64
C SER A 219 6.40 27.87 -18.60
N SER A 220 5.72 27.94 -17.46
CA SER A 220 4.51 28.73 -17.28
C SER A 220 4.80 30.23 -17.27
N LEU A 221 5.93 30.68 -16.72
CA LEU A 221 6.36 32.08 -16.76
C LEU A 221 6.72 32.52 -18.19
N GLN A 222 7.50 31.71 -18.92
CA GLN A 222 7.86 31.97 -20.31
C GLN A 222 6.64 32.08 -21.21
N ARG A 223 5.60 31.26 -21.03
CA ARG A 223 4.34 31.36 -21.75
C ARG A 223 3.58 32.67 -21.45
N ARG A 224 3.68 33.16 -20.22
CA ARG A 224 3.08 34.47 -19.85
C ARG A 224 3.82 35.65 -20.45
N GLU A 225 5.14 35.58 -20.58
CA GLU A 225 5.97 36.62 -21.20
C GLU A 225 5.81 36.64 -22.73
N ALA A 226 5.51 35.51 -23.36
CA ALA A 226 5.27 35.38 -24.80
C ALA A 226 3.91 35.98 -25.27
N GLY A 227 3.15 36.57 -24.35
CA GLY A 227 1.86 37.23 -24.63
C GLY A 227 0.64 36.29 -24.53
N PRO A 228 -0.57 36.85 -24.40
CA PRO A 228 -1.79 36.05 -24.34
C PRO A 228 -1.99 35.35 -25.69
N SER A 229 -1.96 34.02 -25.69
CA SER A 229 -2.47 33.26 -26.82
C SER A 229 -3.95 33.55 -26.99
N ALA A 230 -4.45 33.62 -28.25
CA ALA A 230 -5.85 33.96 -28.59
C ALA A 230 -6.91 33.10 -27.86
N GLU A 231 -6.50 31.98 -27.18
CA GLU A 231 -7.35 31.18 -26.33
C GLU A 231 -7.53 31.74 -24.89
N ALA A 232 -6.67 32.71 -24.46
CA ALA A 232 -6.78 33.31 -23.12
C ALA A 232 -7.87 34.41 -23.06
N ASP A 233 -8.33 34.90 -24.18
CA ASP A 233 -9.35 35.96 -24.31
C ASP A 233 -10.79 35.42 -24.45
N GLN A 234 -11.00 34.10 -24.36
CA GLN A 234 -12.36 33.58 -24.27
C GLN A 234 -12.95 33.96 -22.92
N PRO A 235 -14.02 34.77 -22.86
CA PRO A 235 -14.66 35.12 -21.61
C PRO A 235 -15.09 33.83 -20.92
N LEU A 236 -14.71 33.71 -19.64
CA LEU A 236 -15.21 32.62 -18.78
C LEU A 236 -16.72 32.59 -18.95
N THR A 237 -17.27 31.47 -19.43
CA THR A 237 -18.71 31.26 -19.46
C THR A 237 -19.26 31.51 -18.06
N ASP A 238 -20.43 32.17 -17.96
CA ASP A 238 -21.02 32.58 -16.67
C ASP A 238 -21.12 31.44 -15.66
N GLU A 239 -21.27 30.22 -16.13
CA GLU A 239 -21.27 29.01 -15.31
C GLU A 239 -19.92 28.73 -14.58
N LYS A 240 -18.79 29.21 -15.13
CA LYS A 240 -17.46 29.10 -14.51
C LYS A 240 -17.09 30.25 -13.57
N ARG A 241 -17.81 31.41 -13.69
CA ARG A 241 -17.75 32.51 -12.72
C ARG A 241 -18.46 32.16 -11.41
N LEU A 242 -19.31 31.14 -11.39
CA LEU A 242 -20.15 30.73 -10.26
C LEU A 242 -19.49 29.77 -9.28
N LEU A 243 -18.19 29.44 -9.41
CA LEU A 243 -17.52 28.76 -8.29
C LEU A 243 -17.52 29.71 -7.08
N PRO A 244 -18.21 29.35 -5.97
CA PRO A 244 -18.24 30.20 -4.80
C PRO A 244 -16.81 30.53 -4.38
N ARG A 245 -16.52 31.80 -4.08
CA ARG A 245 -15.24 32.18 -3.45
C ARG A 245 -15.15 31.50 -2.09
N GLU A 246 -14.66 30.27 -2.08
CA GLU A 246 -14.46 29.49 -0.88
C GLU A 246 -13.44 30.18 0.03
N THR A 247 -13.79 30.35 1.29
CA THR A 247 -12.85 30.78 2.33
C THR A 247 -11.79 29.71 2.54
N ARG A 248 -10.62 30.08 3.09
CA ARG A 248 -9.55 29.11 3.42
C ARG A 248 -10.10 27.95 4.28
N GLY A 249 -10.97 28.23 5.25
CA GLY A 249 -11.58 27.23 6.12
C GLY A 249 -12.49 26.26 5.37
N GLN A 250 -13.28 26.76 4.40
CA GLN A 250 -14.14 25.91 3.56
C GLN A 250 -13.32 24.99 2.66
N ARG A 251 -12.24 25.49 2.06
CA ARG A 251 -11.32 24.67 1.24
C ARG A 251 -10.62 23.59 2.09
N TRP A 252 -10.23 23.93 3.31
CA TRP A 252 -9.64 23.00 4.25
C TRP A 252 -10.61 21.88 4.62
N SER A 253 -11.85 22.25 4.99
CA SER A 253 -12.92 21.29 5.25
C SER A 253 -13.23 20.40 4.05
N ALA A 254 -13.28 20.96 2.83
CA ALA A 254 -13.50 20.21 1.61
C ALA A 254 -12.37 19.20 1.34
N LEU A 255 -11.10 19.61 1.54
CA LEU A 255 -9.94 18.73 1.41
C LEU A 255 -10.04 17.53 2.35
N PHE A 256 -10.32 17.77 3.65
CA PHE A 256 -10.46 16.72 4.66
C PHE A 256 -11.65 15.81 4.41
N LYS A 257 -12.80 16.34 3.99
CA LYS A 257 -13.98 15.54 3.63
C LYS A 257 -13.72 14.54 2.52
N VAL A 258 -12.81 14.85 1.60
CA VAL A 258 -12.40 13.92 0.52
C VAL A 258 -11.25 13.04 0.97
N ALA A 259 -10.22 13.61 1.59
CA ALA A 259 -9.00 12.89 1.95
C ALA A 259 -9.22 11.82 3.02
N LEU A 260 -9.93 12.16 4.11
CA LEU A 260 -10.04 11.29 5.27
C LEU A 260 -10.74 9.94 4.98
N PRO A 261 -11.89 9.89 4.27
CA PRO A 261 -12.51 8.61 3.91
C PRO A 261 -11.60 7.73 3.04
N ILE A 262 -10.86 8.32 2.10
CA ILE A 262 -9.94 7.57 1.22
C ILE A 262 -8.74 7.05 2.02
N SER A 263 -8.15 7.88 2.89
CA SER A 263 -7.06 7.44 3.77
C SER A 263 -7.51 6.28 4.67
N LEU A 264 -8.66 6.41 5.32
CA LEU A 264 -9.19 5.34 6.18
C LEU A 264 -9.48 4.05 5.42
N ALA A 265 -10.02 4.14 4.20
CA ALA A 265 -10.25 2.97 3.36
C ALA A 265 -8.95 2.25 2.96
N SER A 266 -7.84 3.00 2.86
CA SER A 266 -6.53 2.45 2.50
C SER A 266 -5.82 1.71 3.65
N LEU A 267 -6.33 1.81 4.89
CA LEU A 267 -5.70 1.21 6.07
C LEU A 267 -5.96 -0.29 6.24
N GLY A 268 -6.91 -0.85 5.52
CA GLY A 268 -7.36 -2.23 5.74
C GLY A 268 -6.22 -3.26 5.75
N VAL A 269 -5.31 -3.19 4.76
CA VAL A 269 -4.17 -4.12 4.68
C VAL A 269 -3.10 -3.82 5.75
N PRO A 270 -2.64 -2.57 5.96
CA PRO A 270 -1.73 -2.24 7.04
C PRO A 270 -2.21 -2.68 8.43
N LEU A 271 -3.52 -2.62 8.70
CA LEU A 271 -4.09 -3.01 9.99
C LEU A 271 -3.86 -4.49 10.33
N ILE A 272 -3.97 -5.41 9.36
CA ILE A 272 -3.71 -6.84 9.60
C ILE A 272 -2.23 -7.07 9.95
N SER A 273 -1.31 -6.36 9.28
CA SER A 273 0.12 -6.46 9.58
C SER A 273 0.48 -5.90 10.95
N LEU A 274 -0.24 -4.86 11.41
CA LEU A 274 -0.06 -4.31 12.75
C LEU A 274 -0.43 -5.29 13.87
N VAL A 275 -1.35 -6.20 13.64
CA VAL A 275 -1.66 -7.24 14.63
C VAL A 275 -0.39 -8.00 15.01
N ASP A 276 0.39 -8.42 14.02
CA ASP A 276 1.64 -9.14 14.29
C ASP A 276 2.69 -8.26 14.99
N THR A 277 2.79 -6.99 14.58
CA THR A 277 3.67 -6.01 15.22
C THR A 277 3.44 -5.92 16.73
N PHE A 278 2.19 -5.85 17.17
CA PHE A 278 1.86 -5.67 18.59
C PHE A 278 1.69 -6.98 19.37
N THR A 279 1.46 -8.10 18.69
CA THR A 279 1.19 -9.38 19.38
C THR A 279 2.39 -10.31 19.41
N LEU A 280 3.15 -10.45 18.30
CA LEU A 280 4.21 -11.46 18.23
C LEU A 280 5.32 -11.25 19.26
N PRO A 281 5.95 -10.06 19.37
CA PRO A 281 7.04 -9.88 20.32
C PRO A 281 6.61 -10.15 21.77
N ARG A 282 5.41 -9.71 22.14
CA ARG A 282 4.86 -9.92 23.49
C ARG A 282 4.51 -11.37 23.79
N LEU A 283 3.85 -12.04 22.85
CA LEU A 283 3.41 -13.43 23.06
C LEU A 283 4.58 -14.40 23.03
N LEU A 284 5.68 -14.04 22.36
CA LEU A 284 6.92 -14.82 22.33
C LEU A 284 7.85 -14.50 23.49
N SER A 285 7.61 -13.45 24.28
CA SER A 285 8.52 -13.00 25.36
C SER A 285 8.80 -14.05 26.45
N ALA A 286 7.91 -15.01 26.62
CA ALA A 286 8.14 -16.14 27.53
C ALA A 286 9.15 -17.16 26.98
N HIS A 287 9.61 -17.05 25.74
CA HIS A 287 10.37 -18.11 25.06
C HIS A 287 11.85 -17.75 24.78
N GLY A 288 12.37 -16.62 25.30
CA GLY A 288 13.77 -16.28 25.11
C GLY A 288 14.10 -14.79 25.27
N GLU A 289 15.34 -14.45 24.96
CA GLU A 289 15.84 -13.07 24.99
C GLU A 289 15.28 -12.24 23.82
N GLU A 290 15.26 -10.90 23.96
CA GLU A 290 14.67 -9.98 22.98
C GLU A 290 15.19 -10.22 21.55
N LEU A 291 16.49 -10.47 21.38
CA LEU A 291 17.09 -10.70 20.06
C LEU A 291 16.62 -12.02 19.43
N GLN A 292 16.51 -13.07 20.22
CA GLN A 292 15.99 -14.36 19.75
C GLN A 292 14.52 -14.25 19.32
N ILE A 293 13.73 -13.47 20.06
CA ILE A 293 12.34 -13.17 19.72
C ILE A 293 12.28 -12.42 18.40
N MET A 294 13.12 -11.40 18.21
CA MET A 294 13.18 -10.67 16.95
C MET A 294 13.62 -11.57 15.79
N ALA A 295 14.55 -12.50 16.01
CA ALA A 295 14.94 -13.47 14.99
C ALA A 295 13.76 -14.38 14.60
N GLN A 296 12.96 -14.86 15.56
CA GLN A 296 11.74 -15.64 15.26
C GLN A 296 10.74 -14.81 14.44
N VAL A 297 10.53 -13.53 14.80
CA VAL A 297 9.69 -12.62 14.03
C VAL A 297 10.26 -12.41 12.63
N GLY A 298 11.58 -12.35 12.48
CA GLY A 298 12.29 -12.32 11.19
C GLY A 298 11.96 -13.54 10.34
N ILE A 299 12.14 -14.72 10.88
CA ILE A 299 11.82 -16.00 10.24
C ILE A 299 10.36 -16.05 9.79
N TYR A 300 9.41 -15.62 10.62
CA TYR A 300 8.00 -15.50 10.24
C TYR A 300 7.81 -14.60 9.00
N ASN A 301 8.54 -13.50 8.94
CA ASN A 301 8.41 -12.52 7.87
C ASN A 301 9.06 -12.95 6.55
N ARG A 302 9.87 -14.03 6.49
CA ARG A 302 10.48 -14.54 5.25
C ARG A 302 9.44 -14.91 4.18
N GLY A 303 8.30 -15.47 4.59
CA GLY A 303 7.21 -15.86 3.68
C GLY A 303 6.35 -14.69 3.16
N ILE A 304 6.29 -13.59 3.90
CA ILE A 304 5.38 -12.46 3.58
C ILE A 304 5.64 -11.85 2.19
N PRO A 305 6.89 -11.57 1.76
CA PRO A 305 7.16 -11.04 0.42
C PRO A 305 6.67 -11.93 -0.72
N LEU A 306 6.78 -13.24 -0.55
CA LEU A 306 6.35 -14.21 -1.56
C LEU A 306 4.82 -14.20 -1.73
N VAL A 307 4.09 -14.18 -0.63
CA VAL A 307 2.62 -14.01 -0.64
C VAL A 307 2.22 -12.66 -1.22
N GLN A 308 2.97 -11.60 -0.91
CA GLN A 308 2.73 -10.26 -1.46
C GLN A 308 2.88 -10.21 -2.99
N LEU A 309 3.78 -11.00 -3.60
CA LEU A 309 3.86 -11.15 -5.06
C LEU A 309 2.55 -11.66 -5.66
N VAL A 310 2.03 -12.75 -5.10
CA VAL A 310 0.78 -13.35 -5.58
C VAL A 310 -0.40 -12.39 -5.40
N THR A 311 -0.54 -11.81 -4.22
CA THR A 311 -1.64 -10.89 -3.93
C THR A 311 -1.53 -9.58 -4.71
N MET A 312 -0.32 -9.13 -5.07
CA MET A 312 -0.10 -7.97 -5.94
C MET A 312 -0.64 -8.23 -7.35
N LEU A 313 -0.36 -9.39 -7.94
CA LEU A 313 -0.91 -9.78 -9.23
C LEU A 313 -2.44 -9.86 -9.16
N ALA A 314 -2.97 -10.50 -8.12
CA ALA A 314 -4.40 -10.55 -7.87
C ALA A 314 -5.02 -9.15 -7.76
N THR A 315 -4.42 -8.24 -7.00
CA THR A 315 -4.91 -6.87 -6.84
C THR A 315 -4.88 -6.12 -8.17
N SER A 316 -3.80 -6.22 -8.94
CA SER A 316 -3.66 -5.54 -10.23
C SER A 316 -4.74 -5.96 -11.22
N LEU A 317 -5.06 -7.25 -11.29
CA LEU A 317 -6.15 -7.77 -12.11
C LEU A 317 -7.53 -7.36 -11.56
N SER A 318 -7.67 -7.28 -10.24
CA SER A 318 -8.94 -6.95 -9.59
C SER A 318 -9.40 -5.51 -9.85
N VAL A 319 -8.48 -4.57 -10.02
CA VAL A 319 -8.81 -3.15 -10.28
C VAL A 319 -9.70 -2.98 -11.51
N LEU A 320 -9.56 -3.86 -12.51
CA LEU A 320 -10.36 -3.85 -13.73
C LEU A 320 -11.85 -4.15 -13.48
N PHE A 321 -12.18 -4.85 -12.39
CA PHE A 321 -13.56 -5.18 -12.07
C PHE A 321 -14.36 -3.99 -11.55
N VAL A 322 -13.71 -2.98 -10.95
CA VAL A 322 -14.42 -1.83 -10.38
C VAL A 322 -15.23 -1.08 -11.44
N PRO A 323 -14.64 -0.58 -12.55
CA PRO A 323 -15.41 0.09 -13.59
C PRO A 323 -16.34 -0.86 -14.34
N ALA A 324 -15.91 -2.11 -14.60
CA ALA A 324 -16.74 -3.08 -15.30
C ALA A 324 -18.05 -3.40 -14.53
N MET A 325 -17.97 -3.59 -13.21
CA MET A 325 -19.14 -3.82 -12.38
C MET A 325 -20.05 -2.60 -12.30
N ALA A 326 -19.48 -1.39 -12.18
CA ALA A 326 -20.26 -0.16 -12.16
C ALA A 326 -21.02 0.05 -13.47
N GLU A 327 -20.40 -0.24 -14.62
CA GLU A 327 -21.05 -0.16 -15.94
C GLU A 327 -22.19 -1.16 -16.07
N LEU A 328 -21.97 -2.44 -15.68
CA LEU A 328 -23.00 -3.47 -15.74
C LEU A 328 -24.16 -3.15 -14.80
N GLN A 329 -23.90 -2.54 -13.65
CA GLN A 329 -24.91 -2.11 -12.70
C GLN A 329 -25.77 -0.98 -13.29
N MET A 330 -25.16 0.00 -13.96
CA MET A 330 -25.90 1.08 -14.65
C MET A 330 -26.77 0.54 -15.79
N LYS A 331 -26.30 -0.49 -16.50
CA LYS A 331 -27.08 -1.15 -17.56
C LYS A 331 -28.19 -2.07 -17.04
N GLY A 332 -28.23 -2.37 -15.76
CA GLY A 332 -29.17 -3.30 -15.14
C GLY A 332 -28.99 -4.77 -15.55
N ASP A 333 -27.84 -5.12 -16.15
CA ASP A 333 -27.57 -6.48 -16.61
C ASP A 333 -27.13 -7.40 -15.46
N THR A 334 -28.10 -7.85 -14.69
CA THR A 334 -27.89 -8.79 -13.57
C THR A 334 -27.30 -10.13 -14.01
N GLY A 335 -27.58 -10.56 -15.25
CA GLY A 335 -27.04 -11.81 -15.80
C GLY A 335 -25.54 -11.74 -16.05
N ALA A 336 -25.06 -10.63 -16.64
CA ALA A 336 -23.65 -10.38 -16.85
C ALA A 336 -22.90 -10.19 -15.51
N ILE A 337 -23.49 -9.47 -14.54
CA ILE A 337 -22.94 -9.33 -13.18
C ILE A 337 -22.72 -10.71 -12.55
N ARG A 338 -23.72 -11.60 -12.61
CA ARG A 338 -23.62 -12.96 -12.05
C ARG A 338 -22.49 -13.76 -12.70
N ARG A 339 -22.40 -13.74 -14.03
CA ARG A 339 -21.34 -14.44 -14.79
C ARG A 339 -19.95 -13.90 -14.40
N GLN A 340 -19.80 -12.59 -14.35
CA GLN A 340 -18.52 -11.96 -14.01
C GLN A 340 -18.06 -12.30 -12.58
N VAL A 341 -19.01 -12.29 -11.61
CA VAL A 341 -18.71 -12.67 -10.22
C VAL A 341 -18.28 -14.15 -10.14
N GLN A 342 -18.99 -15.06 -10.82
CA GLN A 342 -18.65 -16.49 -10.82
C GLN A 342 -17.26 -16.73 -11.44
N LEU A 343 -16.97 -16.10 -12.57
CA LEU A 343 -15.67 -16.22 -13.24
C LEU A 343 -14.54 -15.67 -12.36
N ALA A 344 -14.73 -14.48 -11.77
CA ALA A 344 -13.75 -13.89 -10.89
C ALA A 344 -13.46 -14.78 -9.68
N LEU A 345 -14.49 -15.22 -8.95
CA LEU A 345 -14.31 -16.11 -7.79
C LEU A 345 -13.58 -17.41 -8.18
N ARG A 346 -13.93 -18.01 -9.31
CA ARG A 346 -13.30 -19.24 -9.78
C ARG A 346 -11.84 -19.03 -10.13
N TRP A 347 -11.50 -18.01 -10.92
CA TRP A 347 -10.12 -17.77 -11.37
C TRP A 347 -9.22 -17.35 -10.23
N PHE A 348 -9.65 -16.42 -9.37
CA PHE A 348 -8.84 -15.96 -8.26
C PHE A 348 -8.63 -17.05 -7.20
N TRP A 349 -9.61 -17.93 -7.01
CA TRP A 349 -9.46 -19.11 -6.17
C TRP A 349 -8.45 -20.09 -6.74
N LEU A 350 -8.55 -20.43 -8.04
CA LEU A 350 -7.62 -21.35 -8.70
C LEU A 350 -6.19 -20.83 -8.68
N ILE A 351 -5.98 -19.57 -9.10
CA ILE A 351 -4.64 -18.95 -9.13
C ILE A 351 -4.07 -18.85 -7.72
N GLY A 352 -4.87 -18.40 -6.76
CA GLY A 352 -4.45 -18.27 -5.37
C GLY A 352 -4.11 -19.63 -4.75
N LEU A 353 -4.91 -20.66 -5.03
CA LEU A 353 -4.69 -22.01 -4.51
C LEU A 353 -3.44 -22.67 -5.12
N ALA A 354 -3.28 -22.56 -6.44
CA ALA A 354 -2.09 -23.07 -7.12
C ALA A 354 -0.81 -22.38 -6.60
N ALA A 355 -0.85 -21.06 -6.40
CA ALA A 355 0.26 -20.31 -5.83
C ALA A 355 0.53 -20.70 -4.37
N SER A 356 -0.52 -20.84 -3.54
CA SER A 356 -0.37 -21.28 -2.14
C SER A 356 0.25 -22.66 -2.06
N LEU A 357 -0.24 -23.60 -2.87
CA LEU A 357 0.26 -24.97 -2.91
C LEU A 357 1.72 -25.01 -3.38
N GLY A 358 2.03 -24.32 -4.48
CA GLY A 358 3.39 -24.25 -5.02
C GLY A 358 4.39 -23.67 -4.02
N LEU A 359 4.03 -22.54 -3.37
CA LEU A 359 4.88 -21.92 -2.35
C LEU A 359 5.01 -22.79 -1.10
N ALA A 360 3.95 -23.49 -0.69
CA ALA A 360 3.98 -24.34 0.49
C ALA A 360 4.84 -25.62 0.26
N LEU A 361 4.69 -26.27 -0.91
CA LEU A 361 5.47 -27.45 -1.27
C LEU A 361 6.96 -27.11 -1.48
N LEU A 362 7.24 -25.93 -2.04
CA LEU A 362 8.60 -25.47 -2.29
C LEU A 362 9.15 -24.60 -1.15
N ALA A 363 8.50 -24.58 0.03
CA ALA A 363 8.88 -23.68 1.12
C ALA A 363 10.34 -23.88 1.57
N ALA A 364 10.80 -25.12 1.72
CA ALA A 364 12.17 -25.40 2.13
C ALA A 364 13.21 -25.01 1.05
N PRO A 365 13.10 -25.45 -0.22
CA PRO A 365 14.04 -25.03 -1.26
C PRO A 365 14.03 -23.52 -1.52
N ILE A 366 12.87 -22.85 -1.47
CA ILE A 366 12.76 -21.41 -1.60
C ILE A 366 13.48 -20.70 -0.43
N ASN A 367 13.30 -21.19 0.79
CA ASN A 367 13.92 -20.62 1.97
C ASN A 367 15.45 -20.69 1.87
N VAL A 368 15.98 -21.87 1.52
CA VAL A 368 17.42 -22.07 1.31
C VAL A 368 17.95 -21.21 0.15
N MET A 369 17.22 -21.11 -0.96
CA MET A 369 17.63 -20.32 -2.12
C MET A 369 17.69 -18.82 -1.83
N LEU A 370 16.73 -18.28 -1.07
CA LEU A 370 16.61 -16.84 -0.83
C LEU A 370 17.33 -16.38 0.45
N TYR A 371 17.36 -17.22 1.49
CA TYR A 371 17.80 -16.85 2.84
C TYR A 371 18.95 -17.73 3.36
N GLU A 372 19.51 -18.59 2.49
CA GLU A 372 20.72 -19.40 2.74
C GLU A 372 20.57 -20.48 3.82
N ASP A 373 19.40 -20.63 4.42
CA ASP A 373 19.10 -21.67 5.40
C ASP A 373 17.64 -22.16 5.32
N ALA A 374 17.31 -23.24 6.05
CA ALA A 374 15.98 -23.85 6.08
C ALA A 374 15.13 -23.43 7.30
N ALA A 375 15.58 -22.43 8.09
CA ALA A 375 14.91 -22.03 9.31
C ALA A 375 13.48 -21.54 9.04
N GLY A 376 12.50 -22.09 9.78
CA GLY A 376 11.10 -21.69 9.64
C GLY A 376 10.41 -22.13 8.35
N SER A 377 10.93 -23.12 7.60
CA SER A 377 10.29 -23.59 6.36
C SER A 377 8.85 -24.06 6.57
N ALA A 378 8.55 -24.70 7.73
CA ALA A 378 7.17 -25.04 8.09
C ALA A 378 6.29 -23.80 8.29
N THR A 379 6.82 -22.75 8.92
CA THR A 379 6.11 -21.48 9.10
C THR A 379 5.89 -20.80 7.74
N LEU A 380 6.90 -20.80 6.86
CA LEU A 380 6.78 -20.26 5.51
C LEU A 380 5.69 -21.01 4.72
N ALA A 381 5.63 -22.34 4.84
CA ALA A 381 4.57 -23.14 4.20
C ALA A 381 3.17 -22.73 4.70
N TRP A 382 2.98 -22.48 6.00
CA TRP A 382 1.72 -21.97 6.52
C TRP A 382 1.43 -20.55 6.07
N VAL A 383 2.42 -19.64 6.05
CA VAL A 383 2.26 -18.29 5.53
C VAL A 383 1.84 -18.31 4.06
N ALA A 384 2.38 -19.23 3.25
CA ALA A 384 2.03 -19.40 1.84
C ALA A 384 0.53 -19.65 1.63
N TRP A 385 -0.14 -20.36 2.53
CA TRP A 385 -1.58 -20.58 2.47
C TRP A 385 -2.43 -19.31 2.60
N THR A 386 -1.85 -18.19 3.02
CA THR A 386 -2.55 -16.89 3.03
C THR A 386 -2.74 -16.30 1.62
N ALA A 387 -2.01 -16.80 0.60
CA ALA A 387 -2.11 -16.28 -0.77
C ALA A 387 -3.47 -16.55 -1.41
N ALA A 388 -4.04 -17.74 -1.21
CA ALA A 388 -5.35 -18.10 -1.75
C ALA A 388 -6.49 -17.21 -1.21
N PRO A 389 -6.72 -17.12 0.11
CA PRO A 389 -7.73 -16.21 0.62
C PRO A 389 -7.38 -14.73 0.38
N GLY A 390 -6.10 -14.34 0.34
CA GLY A 390 -5.67 -12.98 -0.01
C GLY A 390 -6.06 -12.57 -1.43
N ALA A 391 -5.88 -13.46 -2.40
CA ALA A 391 -6.33 -13.24 -3.78
C ALA A 391 -7.86 -13.11 -3.86
N LEU A 392 -8.61 -13.94 -3.12
CA LEU A 392 -10.07 -13.80 -3.04
C LEU A 392 -10.51 -12.49 -2.39
N VAL A 393 -9.84 -12.05 -1.33
CA VAL A 393 -10.11 -10.74 -0.71
C VAL A 393 -9.92 -9.62 -1.72
N ALA A 394 -8.84 -9.63 -2.51
CA ALA A 394 -8.60 -8.64 -3.54
C ALA A 394 -9.74 -8.60 -4.57
N ALA A 395 -10.09 -9.74 -5.15
CA ALA A 395 -11.15 -9.86 -6.16
C ALA A 395 -12.54 -9.45 -5.62
N THR A 396 -12.93 -10.01 -4.47
CA THR A 396 -14.24 -9.74 -3.87
C THR A 396 -14.39 -8.30 -3.40
N SER A 397 -13.29 -7.69 -2.90
CA SER A 397 -13.28 -6.27 -2.54
C SER A 397 -13.52 -5.37 -3.75
N ALA A 398 -12.84 -5.63 -4.86
CA ALA A 398 -13.03 -4.87 -6.10
C ALA A 398 -14.45 -5.02 -6.68
N LEU A 399 -14.99 -6.24 -6.68
CA LEU A 399 -16.36 -6.50 -7.11
C LEU A 399 -17.38 -5.77 -6.23
N LEU A 400 -17.23 -5.81 -4.90
CA LEU A 400 -18.10 -5.10 -3.96
C LEU A 400 -18.00 -3.58 -4.13
N GLN A 401 -16.78 -3.05 -4.34
CA GLN A 401 -16.58 -1.63 -4.60
C GLN A 401 -17.25 -1.19 -5.90
N GLY A 402 -17.12 -1.97 -6.97
CA GLY A 402 -17.80 -1.72 -8.25
C GLY A 402 -19.33 -1.75 -8.15
N LEU A 403 -19.88 -2.55 -7.22
CA LEU A 403 -21.30 -2.59 -6.88
C LEU A 403 -21.73 -1.53 -5.83
N GLY A 404 -20.88 -0.53 -5.54
CA GLY A 404 -21.17 0.57 -4.61
C GLY A 404 -20.99 0.26 -3.13
N HIS A 405 -20.56 -0.96 -2.77
CA HIS A 405 -20.37 -1.39 -1.38
C HIS A 405 -18.92 -1.13 -0.90
N VAL A 406 -18.46 0.12 -0.95
CA VAL A 406 -17.05 0.51 -0.69
C VAL A 406 -16.62 0.23 0.75
N ARG A 407 -17.52 0.37 1.74
CA ARG A 407 -17.19 0.26 3.18
C ARG A 407 -17.10 -1.19 3.66
N ALA A 408 -17.83 -2.10 3.03
CA ALA A 408 -17.95 -3.49 3.50
C ALA A 408 -16.60 -4.24 3.53
N PRO A 409 -15.74 -4.22 2.50
CA PRO A 409 -14.45 -4.89 2.56
C PRO A 409 -13.54 -4.38 3.67
N ALA A 410 -13.56 -3.08 3.97
CA ALA A 410 -12.77 -2.50 5.05
C ALA A 410 -13.23 -3.00 6.43
N LEU A 411 -14.54 -3.07 6.65
CA LEU A 411 -15.12 -3.62 7.89
C LEU A 411 -14.83 -5.11 8.05
N HIS A 412 -14.88 -5.89 6.96
CA HIS A 412 -14.55 -7.31 6.99
C HIS A 412 -13.06 -7.54 7.28
N LEU A 413 -12.14 -6.68 6.76
CA LEU A 413 -10.73 -6.73 7.10
C LEU A 413 -10.47 -6.33 8.56
N LEU A 414 -11.22 -5.38 9.11
CA LEU A 414 -11.14 -5.03 10.53
C LEU A 414 -11.60 -6.21 11.41
N ALA A 415 -12.70 -6.86 11.07
CA ALA A 415 -13.15 -8.07 11.75
C ALA A 415 -12.10 -9.20 11.68
N ALA A 416 -11.46 -9.38 10.52
CA ALA A 416 -10.38 -10.33 10.34
C ALA A 416 -9.15 -9.97 11.20
N ALA A 417 -8.80 -8.70 11.35
CA ALA A 417 -7.73 -8.26 12.23
C ALA A 417 -8.03 -8.57 13.71
N LEU A 418 -9.26 -8.35 14.16
CA LEU A 418 -9.70 -8.72 15.51
C LEU A 418 -9.65 -10.24 15.72
N LEU A 419 -10.13 -11.01 14.74
CA LEU A 419 -10.03 -12.47 14.78
C LEU A 419 -8.56 -12.94 14.85
N LYS A 420 -7.67 -12.33 14.04
CA LYS A 420 -6.24 -12.62 14.06
C LYS A 420 -5.62 -12.34 15.42
N THR A 421 -6.00 -11.23 16.06
CA THR A 421 -5.53 -10.89 17.40
C THR A 421 -5.92 -11.95 18.42
N ALA A 422 -7.18 -12.38 18.40
CA ALA A 422 -7.68 -13.42 19.29
C ALA A 422 -6.97 -14.78 19.05
N LEU A 423 -6.81 -15.15 17.76
CA LEU A 423 -6.12 -16.38 17.41
C LEU A 423 -4.62 -16.35 17.74
N ASN A 424 -3.94 -15.20 17.54
CA ASN A 424 -2.55 -15.06 17.96
C ASN A 424 -2.41 -15.26 19.46
N ALA A 425 -3.31 -14.69 20.28
CA ALA A 425 -3.27 -14.86 21.74
C ALA A 425 -3.38 -16.32 22.18
N VAL A 426 -4.05 -17.17 21.42
CA VAL A 426 -4.23 -18.60 21.74
C VAL A 426 -3.14 -19.46 21.09
N LEU A 427 -2.83 -19.23 19.82
CA LEU A 427 -1.96 -20.12 19.04
C LEU A 427 -0.47 -19.80 19.18
N VAL A 428 -0.08 -18.53 19.34
CA VAL A 428 1.34 -18.16 19.42
C VAL A 428 2.02 -18.72 20.68
N PRO A 429 1.42 -18.69 21.88
CA PRO A 429 2.04 -19.32 23.06
C PRO A 429 2.25 -20.82 22.92
N GLN A 430 1.46 -21.51 22.12
CA GLN A 430 1.52 -22.98 21.95
C GLN A 430 2.38 -23.40 20.74
N LEU A 431 2.31 -22.68 19.64
CA LEU A 431 2.90 -23.04 18.35
C LEU A 431 3.98 -22.05 17.86
N GLY A 432 4.31 -21.05 18.68
CA GLY A 432 5.26 -20.00 18.29
C GLY A 432 4.81 -19.25 17.05
N ILE A 433 5.77 -18.90 16.19
CA ILE A 433 5.54 -18.16 14.93
C ILE A 433 4.64 -18.91 13.93
N THR A 434 4.60 -20.23 14.00
CA THR A 434 3.70 -21.05 13.17
C THR A 434 2.23 -20.80 13.54
N GLY A 435 1.95 -20.59 14.84
CA GLY A 435 0.63 -20.20 15.32
C GLY A 435 0.14 -18.89 14.70
N ALA A 436 1.02 -17.89 14.56
CA ALA A 436 0.70 -16.63 13.88
C ALA A 436 0.42 -16.82 12.38
N ALA A 437 1.13 -17.73 11.72
CA ALA A 437 0.89 -18.07 10.32
C ALA A 437 -0.51 -18.70 10.13
N ILE A 438 -0.87 -19.64 10.98
CA ILE A 438 -2.21 -20.27 10.99
C ILE A 438 -3.30 -19.23 11.27
N ALA A 439 -3.10 -18.35 12.27
CA ALA A 439 -4.00 -17.24 12.56
C ALA A 439 -4.18 -16.31 11.36
N GLY A 440 -3.10 -16.06 10.60
CA GLY A 440 -3.12 -15.31 9.36
C GLY A 440 -4.01 -15.95 8.29
N VAL A 441 -3.86 -17.27 8.06
CA VAL A 441 -4.70 -18.03 7.12
C VAL A 441 -6.18 -17.94 7.51
N ALA A 442 -6.49 -18.14 8.79
CA ALA A 442 -7.85 -18.07 9.31
C ALA A 442 -8.45 -16.65 9.15
N ALA A 443 -7.68 -15.61 9.45
CA ALA A 443 -8.11 -14.21 9.34
C ALA A 443 -8.40 -13.80 7.88
N TYR A 444 -7.48 -14.07 6.95
CA TYR A 444 -7.71 -13.80 5.53
C TYR A 444 -8.85 -14.67 4.96
N GLY A 445 -8.96 -15.93 5.43
CA GLY A 445 -10.08 -16.82 5.10
C GLY A 445 -11.43 -16.25 5.55
N ALA A 446 -11.51 -15.73 6.78
CA ALA A 446 -12.71 -15.09 7.30
C ALA A 446 -13.07 -13.81 6.50
N ALA A 447 -12.09 -12.96 6.18
CA ALA A 447 -12.32 -11.77 5.35
C ALA A 447 -12.85 -12.15 3.95
N ALA A 448 -12.25 -13.16 3.31
CA ALA A 448 -12.68 -13.67 2.01
C ALA A 448 -14.10 -14.24 2.08
N ALA A 449 -14.42 -15.02 3.11
CA ALA A 449 -15.73 -15.60 3.33
C ALA A 449 -16.80 -14.53 3.56
N LEU A 450 -16.54 -13.52 4.39
CA LEU A 450 -17.45 -12.40 4.64
C LEU A 450 -17.72 -11.59 3.36
N ASN A 451 -16.65 -11.23 2.62
CA ASN A 451 -16.78 -10.55 1.34
C ASN A 451 -17.60 -11.39 0.33
N ALA A 452 -17.27 -12.67 0.18
CA ALA A 452 -17.96 -13.56 -0.73
C ALA A 452 -19.43 -13.75 -0.32
N ALA A 453 -19.73 -13.94 0.96
CA ALA A 453 -21.10 -14.08 1.46
C ALA A 453 -21.94 -12.83 1.16
N LEU A 454 -21.42 -11.63 1.39
CA LEU A 454 -22.11 -10.40 1.05
C LEU A 454 -22.33 -10.27 -0.45
N LEU A 455 -21.29 -10.54 -1.25
CA LEU A 455 -21.34 -10.46 -2.71
C LEU A 455 -22.38 -11.41 -3.28
N LEU A 456 -22.39 -12.67 -2.84
CA LEU A 456 -23.32 -13.70 -3.28
C LEU A 456 -24.78 -13.38 -2.92
N ARG A 457 -25.01 -12.83 -1.72
CA ARG A 457 -26.34 -12.33 -1.30
C ARG A 457 -26.82 -11.19 -2.19
N ARG A 458 -25.96 -10.21 -2.50
CA ARG A 458 -26.31 -9.05 -3.32
C ARG A 458 -26.63 -9.41 -4.77
N VAL A 459 -25.88 -10.34 -5.33
CA VAL A 459 -26.06 -10.81 -6.71
C VAL A 459 -27.11 -11.94 -6.80
N GLN A 460 -27.65 -12.37 -5.66
CA GLN A 460 -28.63 -13.47 -5.56
C GLN A 460 -28.12 -14.77 -6.23
N LEU A 461 -26.83 -15.06 -6.07
CA LEU A 461 -26.21 -16.29 -6.52
C LEU A 461 -26.25 -17.33 -5.39
N ARG A 462 -26.72 -18.52 -5.71
CA ARG A 462 -26.57 -19.70 -4.86
C ARG A 462 -25.48 -20.60 -5.46
N PRO A 463 -24.22 -20.41 -5.08
CA PRO A 463 -23.17 -21.27 -5.59
C PRO A 463 -23.38 -22.68 -5.07
N ARG A 464 -23.26 -23.66 -5.95
CA ARG A 464 -23.00 -25.03 -5.49
C ARG A 464 -21.56 -25.05 -4.99
N LEU A 465 -21.37 -25.01 -3.67
CA LEU A 465 -20.05 -25.00 -3.00
C LEU A 465 -19.10 -26.07 -3.57
N ARG A 466 -19.67 -27.22 -3.94
CA ARG A 466 -18.96 -28.32 -4.58
C ARG A 466 -18.32 -27.91 -5.92
N ASP A 467 -19.02 -27.17 -6.76
CA ASP A 467 -18.54 -26.79 -8.09
C ASP A 467 -17.67 -25.51 -8.06
N ALA A 468 -17.90 -24.64 -7.08
CA ALA A 468 -17.17 -23.38 -6.94
C ALA A 468 -15.85 -23.52 -6.19
N LEU A 469 -15.75 -24.39 -5.20
CA LEU A 469 -14.60 -24.50 -4.31
C LEU A 469 -13.93 -25.89 -4.34
N LEU A 470 -14.71 -26.98 -4.26
CA LEU A 470 -14.15 -28.33 -4.10
C LEU A 470 -13.58 -28.90 -5.40
N ARG A 471 -14.26 -28.75 -6.54
CA ARG A 471 -13.73 -29.24 -7.82
C ARG A 471 -12.42 -28.53 -8.25
N PRO A 472 -12.31 -27.18 -8.14
CA PRO A 472 -11.04 -26.52 -8.38
C PRO A 472 -9.95 -26.92 -7.41
N ALA A 473 -10.28 -27.13 -6.12
CA ALA A 473 -9.31 -27.60 -5.12
C ALA A 473 -8.82 -29.02 -5.45
N ALA A 474 -9.72 -29.93 -5.82
CA ALA A 474 -9.36 -31.29 -6.23
C ALA A 474 -8.49 -31.30 -7.50
N ALA A 475 -8.79 -30.45 -8.47
CA ALA A 475 -7.98 -30.33 -9.70
C ALA A 475 -6.61 -29.69 -9.47
N ALA A 476 -6.42 -28.90 -8.42
CA ALA A 476 -5.12 -28.32 -8.06
C ALA A 476 -4.26 -29.27 -7.21
N LEU A 477 -4.88 -30.28 -6.59
CA LEU A 477 -4.22 -31.31 -5.77
C LEU A 477 -3.88 -32.58 -6.56
N ALA A 478 -4.50 -32.78 -7.73
CA ALA A 478 -4.22 -33.86 -8.67
C ALA A 478 -3.04 -33.47 -9.58
#